data_d6ed8c7313f336734f4938b2767ddb31
#
_entry.id   d6ed8c7313f336734f4938b2767ddb31
#
_cell.length_a   1.000
_cell.length_b   1.000
_cell.length_c   1.000
_cell.angle_alpha   90.00
_cell.angle_beta   90.00
_cell.angle_gamma   90.00
#
_symmetry.space_group_name_H-M   'P 1'
#
loop_
_entity.id
_entity.type
_entity.pdbx_description
1 polymer ?
#
loop_
_entity_poly.entity_id
_entity_poly.type
_entity_poly.pdbx_seq_one_letter_code
_entity_poly.pdbx_strand_id
1 'polypeptide(L)'
;RELAKGGPQTDASQYIHFLRREGSEDILAADDFAKLMGLFSAHMNMSWLHGDTLVGYKAAWRDAAGLRGMINWYRASPLRLGRPGERLENALTFDPARLQIRCPHLLIWGKDDTALLPESTEGLEDFAPNLTRVSIDGADHWLHHQKPDEIADAILRWL
;
A
#
# COMPACT_ATOMS: atom_id res chain seq x y z
N ARG A 1 -3.97 11.31 6.78
CA ARG A 1 -5.13 11.54 7.66
C ARG A 1 -5.27 10.37 8.64
N GLU A 2 -5.56 9.14 8.17
CA GLU A 2 -5.77 7.96 9.02
C GLU A 2 -4.53 7.54 9.81
N LEU A 3 -3.34 7.60 9.23
CA LEU A 3 -2.05 7.31 9.89
C LEU A 3 -1.78 8.18 11.13
N ALA A 4 -2.45 9.32 11.24
CA ALA A 4 -2.25 10.27 12.33
C ALA A 4 -3.29 10.15 13.45
N LYS A 5 -4.33 9.35 13.26
CA LYS A 5 -5.42 9.22 14.24
C LYS A 5 -5.09 8.30 15.42
N GLY A 6 -4.06 7.45 15.31
CA GLY A 6 -3.75 6.41 16.29
C GLY A 6 -4.71 5.22 16.23
N GLY A 7 -5.55 5.14 15.19
CA GLY A 7 -6.55 4.11 14.98
C GLY A 7 -6.02 2.91 14.17
N PRO A 8 -6.94 2.08 13.61
CA PRO A 8 -6.61 0.83 12.92
C PRO A 8 -5.58 0.99 11.80
N GLN A 9 -5.63 2.07 11.00
CA GLN A 9 -4.61 2.29 9.97
C GLN A 9 -3.23 2.58 10.57
N THR A 10 -3.15 3.27 11.70
CA THR A 10 -1.88 3.48 12.39
C THR A 10 -1.29 2.15 12.84
N ASP A 11 -2.13 1.25 13.36
CA ASP A 11 -1.74 -0.10 13.79
C ASP A 11 -1.26 -0.93 12.59
N ALA A 12 -2.06 -1.03 11.54
CA ALA A 12 -1.72 -1.76 10.31
C ALA A 12 -0.39 -1.29 9.67
N SER A 13 0.00 -0.03 9.89
CA SER A 13 1.18 0.58 9.26
C SER A 13 2.46 0.49 10.10
N GLN A 14 2.47 -0.18 11.25
CA GLN A 14 3.65 -0.24 12.14
C GLN A 14 4.89 -0.88 11.47
N TYR A 15 4.72 -1.72 10.46
CA TYR A 15 5.80 -2.29 9.66
C TYR A 15 6.70 -1.22 9.01
N ILE A 16 6.19 -0.01 8.77
CA ILE A 16 6.94 1.11 8.20
C ILE A 16 8.13 1.50 9.10
N HIS A 17 7.99 1.40 10.42
CA HIS A 17 9.10 1.66 11.33
C HIS A 17 10.26 0.69 11.12
N PHE A 18 9.96 -0.59 10.86
CA PHE A 18 10.98 -1.57 10.52
C PHE A 18 11.63 -1.26 9.17
N LEU A 19 10.85 -0.97 8.12
CA LEU A 19 11.37 -0.67 6.79
C LEU A 19 12.29 0.57 6.76
N ARG A 20 12.04 1.54 7.64
CA ARG A 20 12.86 2.75 7.74
C ARG A 20 14.21 2.56 8.42
N ARG A 21 14.43 1.43 9.09
CA ARG A 21 15.71 1.16 9.75
C ARG A 21 16.83 0.96 8.73
N GLU A 22 18.02 1.42 9.07
CA GLU A 22 19.22 1.09 8.31
C GLU A 22 19.45 -0.42 8.32
N GLY A 23 19.84 -1.00 7.19
CA GLY A 23 20.05 -2.44 7.04
C GLY A 23 18.77 -3.28 7.00
N SER A 24 17.59 -2.69 6.95
CA SER A 24 16.35 -3.46 6.83
C SER A 24 16.31 -4.29 5.54
N GLU A 25 16.93 -3.81 4.46
CA GLU A 25 17.07 -4.53 3.19
C GLU A 25 17.83 -5.85 3.35
N ASP A 26 18.90 -5.89 4.14
CA ASP A 26 19.68 -7.10 4.35
C ASP A 26 18.88 -8.15 5.13
N ILE A 27 18.10 -7.71 6.13
CA ILE A 27 17.19 -8.56 6.90
C ILE A 27 16.06 -9.10 6.01
N LEU A 28 15.55 -8.29 5.08
CA LEU A 28 14.50 -8.70 4.15
C LEU A 28 15.01 -9.66 3.07
N ALA A 29 16.27 -9.53 2.66
CA ALA A 29 16.91 -10.39 1.67
C ALA A 29 17.35 -11.75 2.26
N ALA A 30 17.52 -11.85 3.58
CA ALA A 30 17.96 -13.05 4.24
C ALA A 30 16.97 -14.22 4.08
N ASP A 31 17.48 -15.45 4.21
CA ASP A 31 16.69 -16.69 4.21
C ASP A 31 15.72 -16.78 3.00
N ASP A 32 16.26 -16.51 1.80
CA ASP A 32 15.49 -16.49 0.54
C ASP A 32 14.20 -15.63 0.64
N PHE A 33 14.34 -14.45 1.26
CA PHE A 33 13.27 -13.46 1.45
C PHE A 33 12.16 -13.87 2.43
N ALA A 34 12.44 -14.76 3.38
CA ALA A 34 11.43 -15.24 4.32
C ALA A 34 10.73 -14.10 5.09
N LYS A 35 11.48 -13.10 5.55
CA LYS A 35 10.92 -11.93 6.25
C LYS A 35 10.08 -11.05 5.32
N LEU A 36 10.54 -10.85 4.10
CA LEU A 36 9.80 -10.06 3.10
C LEU A 36 8.49 -10.76 2.74
N MET A 37 8.53 -12.07 2.52
CA MET A 37 7.34 -12.89 2.30
C MET A 37 6.35 -12.76 3.46
N GLY A 38 6.83 -12.77 4.70
CA GLY A 38 5.99 -12.57 5.89
C GLY A 38 5.29 -11.20 5.91
N LEU A 39 5.95 -10.14 5.45
CA LEU A 39 5.33 -8.82 5.32
C LEU A 39 4.27 -8.79 4.20
N PHE A 40 4.55 -9.44 3.08
CA PHE A 40 3.61 -9.54 1.96
C PHE A 40 2.34 -10.32 2.33
N SER A 41 2.48 -11.34 3.18
CA SER A 41 1.39 -12.25 3.53
C SER A 41 0.61 -11.85 4.78
N ALA A 42 1.03 -10.81 5.50
CA ALA A 42 0.42 -10.44 6.77
C ALA A 42 -1.08 -10.16 6.62
N HIS A 43 -1.92 -11.11 7.06
CA HIS A 43 -3.39 -11.03 6.99
C HIS A 43 -3.99 -10.93 5.58
N MET A 44 -3.26 -11.37 4.54
CA MET A 44 -3.66 -11.28 3.12
C MET A 44 -3.70 -12.65 2.46
N ASN A 45 -4.51 -12.79 1.43
CA ASN A 45 -4.58 -13.99 0.63
C ASN A 45 -3.45 -14.02 -0.42
N MET A 46 -2.47 -14.87 -0.20
CA MET A 46 -1.30 -15.04 -1.07
C MET A 46 -1.40 -16.24 -2.02
N SER A 47 -2.58 -16.81 -2.23
CA SER A 47 -2.76 -17.98 -3.09
C SER A 47 -2.30 -17.75 -4.54
N TRP A 48 -2.24 -16.51 -4.99
CA TRP A 48 -1.74 -16.11 -6.30
C TRP A 48 -0.20 -16.12 -6.40
N LEU A 49 0.53 -16.01 -5.29
CA LEU A 49 1.99 -15.89 -5.26
C LEU A 49 2.67 -17.28 -5.22
N HIS A 50 2.65 -17.97 -6.33
CA HIS A 50 3.27 -19.29 -6.50
C HIS A 50 3.86 -19.46 -7.91
N GLY A 51 4.54 -20.60 -8.17
CA GLY A 51 5.08 -20.93 -9.48
C GLY A 51 5.96 -19.82 -10.08
N ASP A 52 5.76 -19.53 -11.36
CA ASP A 52 6.54 -18.55 -12.11
C ASP A 52 6.37 -17.12 -11.56
N THR A 53 5.21 -16.80 -11.00
CA THR A 53 4.95 -15.51 -10.37
C THR A 53 5.89 -15.31 -9.18
N LEU A 54 5.99 -16.28 -8.27
CA LEU A 54 6.90 -16.21 -7.13
C LEU A 54 8.37 -16.14 -7.58
N VAL A 55 8.73 -16.92 -8.60
CA VAL A 55 10.09 -16.86 -9.17
C VAL A 55 10.41 -15.48 -9.71
N GLY A 56 9.48 -14.83 -10.43
CA GLY A 56 9.63 -13.49 -10.95
C GLY A 56 9.81 -12.44 -9.84
N TYR A 57 8.98 -12.52 -8.79
CA TYR A 57 9.11 -11.62 -7.62
C TYR A 57 10.46 -11.79 -6.93
N LYS A 58 10.89 -13.02 -6.65
CA LYS A 58 12.20 -13.27 -6.04
C LYS A 58 13.36 -12.83 -6.93
N ALA A 59 13.26 -12.96 -8.25
CA ALA A 59 14.26 -12.46 -9.18
C ALA A 59 14.41 -10.93 -9.08
N ALA A 60 13.30 -10.20 -9.02
CA ALA A 60 13.30 -8.75 -8.84
C ALA A 60 13.89 -8.32 -7.47
N TRP A 61 13.59 -9.06 -6.40
CA TRP A 61 14.11 -8.76 -5.06
C TRP A 61 15.60 -9.09 -4.90
N ARG A 62 16.16 -10.00 -5.71
CA ARG A 62 17.60 -10.31 -5.71
C ARG A 62 18.46 -9.17 -6.25
N ASP A 63 17.89 -8.25 -7.00
CA ASP A 63 18.55 -7.00 -7.31
C ASP A 63 18.61 -6.12 -6.05
N ALA A 64 19.77 -6.09 -5.41
CA ALA A 64 19.98 -5.35 -4.16
C ALA A 64 19.71 -3.84 -4.32
N ALA A 65 19.99 -3.26 -5.49
CA ALA A 65 19.69 -1.86 -5.76
C ALA A 65 18.18 -1.64 -5.89
N GLY A 66 17.48 -2.55 -6.56
CA GLY A 66 16.02 -2.55 -6.69
C GLY A 66 15.33 -2.69 -5.33
N LEU A 67 15.73 -3.68 -4.52
CA LEU A 67 15.17 -3.89 -3.19
C LEU A 67 15.37 -2.66 -2.28
N ARG A 68 16.59 -2.09 -2.28
CA ARG A 68 16.89 -0.84 -1.56
C ARG A 68 16.06 0.33 -2.07
N GLY A 69 15.86 0.43 -3.38
CA GLY A 69 15.00 1.45 -4.01
C GLY A 69 13.56 1.38 -3.52
N MET A 70 12.97 0.17 -3.45
CA MET A 70 11.63 -0.05 -2.91
C MET A 70 11.52 0.38 -1.44
N ILE A 71 12.53 0.06 -0.62
CA ILE A 71 12.55 0.44 0.81
C ILE A 71 12.75 1.94 0.98
N ASN A 72 13.55 2.57 0.12
CA ASN A 72 13.79 4.02 0.17
C ASN A 72 12.52 4.85 -0.07
N TRP A 73 11.50 4.31 -0.71
CA TRP A 73 10.17 4.92 -0.75
C TRP A 73 9.66 5.25 0.66
N TYR A 74 9.80 4.31 1.61
CA TYR A 74 9.39 4.50 3.00
C TYR A 74 10.33 5.46 3.75
N ARG A 75 11.64 5.39 3.49
CA ARG A 75 12.65 6.25 4.15
C ARG A 75 12.52 7.70 3.71
N ALA A 76 12.28 7.94 2.42
CA ALA A 76 12.13 9.27 1.85
C ALA A 76 10.74 9.89 2.12
N SER A 77 9.75 9.08 2.48
CA SER A 77 8.39 9.56 2.72
C SER A 77 8.35 10.53 3.91
N PRO A 78 7.80 11.74 3.76
CA PRO A 78 7.63 12.71 4.84
C PRO A 78 6.50 12.32 5.81
N LEU A 79 5.76 11.25 5.54
CA LEU A 79 4.65 10.80 6.37
C LEU A 79 5.16 10.42 7.76
N ARG A 80 4.56 11.02 8.77
CA ARG A 80 4.81 10.67 10.18
C ARG A 80 3.85 9.57 10.59
N LEU A 81 4.38 8.57 11.25
CA LEU A 81 3.63 7.46 11.80
C LEU A 81 3.67 7.55 13.33
N GLY A 82 2.50 7.57 13.94
CA GLY A 82 2.33 7.53 15.38
C GLY A 82 2.40 6.11 15.94
N ARG A 83 2.14 6.00 17.24
CA ARG A 83 1.91 4.73 17.90
C ARG A 83 0.41 4.38 17.88
N PRO A 84 0.06 3.09 17.91
CA PRO A 84 -1.33 2.70 18.11
C PRO A 84 -1.90 3.35 19.39
N GLY A 85 -3.12 3.86 19.31
CA GLY A 85 -3.77 4.58 20.41
C GLY A 85 -3.36 6.04 20.59
N GLU A 86 -2.30 6.51 19.92
CA GLU A 86 -1.79 7.88 20.07
C GLU A 86 -2.04 8.73 18.82
N ARG A 87 -2.79 9.81 18.96
CA ARG A 87 -2.99 10.78 17.88
C ARG A 87 -1.75 11.66 17.70
N LEU A 88 -1.30 11.83 16.47
CA LEU A 88 -0.23 12.78 16.14
C LEU A 88 -0.77 14.21 16.16
N GLU A 89 -0.21 15.07 17.00
CA GLU A 89 -0.59 16.50 17.10
C GLU A 89 -0.19 17.30 15.85
N ASN A 90 0.98 17.00 15.28
CA ASN A 90 1.54 17.72 14.13
C ASN A 90 1.56 16.81 12.88
N ALA A 91 0.40 16.28 12.51
CA ALA A 91 0.26 15.50 11.28
C ALA A 91 0.44 16.40 10.06
N LEU A 92 1.04 15.84 9.00
CA LEU A 92 1.12 16.51 7.72
C LEU A 92 -0.30 16.75 7.18
N THR A 93 -0.60 17.98 6.86
CA THR A 93 -1.87 18.39 6.24
C THR A 93 -1.61 18.90 4.83
N PHE A 94 -2.51 18.60 3.94
CA PHE A 94 -2.48 19.06 2.56
C PHE A 94 -3.64 20.02 2.31
N ASP A 95 -3.36 21.09 1.58
CA ASP A 95 -4.38 22.01 1.11
C ASP A 95 -4.96 21.48 -0.21
N PRO A 96 -6.24 21.06 -0.25
CA PRO A 96 -6.86 20.55 -1.47
C PRO A 96 -6.81 21.53 -2.63
N ALA A 97 -6.90 22.83 -2.36
CA ALA A 97 -6.85 23.85 -3.41
C ALA A 97 -5.50 23.89 -4.16
N ARG A 98 -4.43 23.47 -3.50
CA ARG A 98 -3.06 23.44 -4.06
C ARG A 98 -2.69 22.10 -4.71
N LEU A 99 -3.42 21.03 -4.38
CA LEU A 99 -3.08 19.66 -4.77
C LEU A 99 -4.20 18.98 -5.56
N GLN A 100 -4.99 19.75 -6.30
CA GLN A 100 -6.09 19.19 -7.07
C GLN A 100 -5.64 18.38 -8.29
N ILE A 101 -6.19 17.18 -8.41
CA ILE A 101 -6.14 16.34 -9.59
C ILE A 101 -7.37 16.68 -10.45
N ARG A 102 -7.17 17.41 -11.56
CA ARG A 102 -8.27 17.92 -12.39
C ARG A 102 -8.67 16.98 -13.52
N CYS A 103 -7.81 16.04 -13.90
CA CYS A 103 -8.15 15.01 -14.88
C CYS A 103 -9.12 13.99 -14.26
N PRO A 104 -9.89 13.25 -15.09
CA PRO A 104 -10.62 12.09 -14.61
C PRO A 104 -9.69 11.14 -13.87
N HIS A 105 -10.14 10.62 -12.74
CA HIS A 105 -9.36 9.76 -11.88
C HIS A 105 -10.16 8.52 -11.48
N LEU A 106 -9.58 7.33 -11.66
CA LEU A 106 -10.17 6.07 -11.26
C LEU A 106 -9.42 5.51 -10.06
N LEU A 107 -10.13 5.23 -8.99
CA LEU A 107 -9.65 4.50 -7.83
C LEU A 107 -10.33 3.13 -7.79
N ILE A 108 -9.53 2.06 -7.85
CA ILE A 108 -10.00 0.69 -7.63
C ILE A 108 -9.39 0.18 -6.32
N TRP A 109 -10.22 -0.32 -5.39
CA TRP A 109 -9.77 -0.72 -4.06
C TRP A 109 -10.39 -2.04 -3.62
N GLY A 110 -9.57 -2.91 -3.01
CA GLY A 110 -10.06 -4.14 -2.38
C GLY A 110 -10.75 -3.84 -1.05
N LYS A 111 -11.95 -4.37 -0.84
CA LYS A 111 -12.70 -4.15 0.41
C LYS A 111 -12.07 -4.81 1.62
N ASP A 112 -11.31 -5.89 1.39
CA ASP A 112 -10.65 -6.67 2.43
C ASP A 112 -9.18 -6.25 2.64
N ASP A 113 -8.77 -5.08 2.13
CA ASP A 113 -7.40 -4.56 2.30
C ASP A 113 -7.11 -4.27 3.77
N THR A 114 -6.19 -5.04 4.34
CA THR A 114 -5.74 -4.91 5.74
C THR A 114 -4.44 -4.14 5.88
N ALA A 115 -3.73 -3.86 4.79
CA ALA A 115 -2.51 -3.04 4.77
C ALA A 115 -2.84 -1.55 4.67
N LEU A 116 -3.71 -1.22 3.72
CA LEU A 116 -4.26 0.13 3.55
C LEU A 116 -5.78 0.02 3.63
N LEU A 117 -6.31 0.25 4.81
CA LEU A 117 -7.72 0.13 5.08
C LEU A 117 -8.55 1.04 4.15
N PRO A 118 -9.74 0.63 3.73
CA PRO A 118 -10.60 1.43 2.82
C PRO A 118 -10.82 2.87 3.29
N GLU A 119 -10.87 3.09 4.61
CA GLU A 119 -11.01 4.42 5.23
C GLU A 119 -9.84 5.37 4.88
N SER A 120 -8.69 4.82 4.48
CA SER A 120 -7.54 5.62 4.04
C SER A 120 -7.81 6.38 2.75
N THR A 121 -8.84 5.98 2.01
CA THR A 121 -9.26 6.61 0.76
C THR A 121 -10.34 7.68 0.95
N GLU A 122 -10.87 7.85 2.15
CA GLU A 122 -11.91 8.85 2.45
C GLU A 122 -11.39 10.28 2.27
N GLY A 123 -12.24 11.12 1.68
CA GLY A 123 -11.93 12.52 1.42
C GLY A 123 -10.99 12.76 0.24
N LEU A 124 -10.70 11.74 -0.59
CA LEU A 124 -9.93 11.93 -1.83
C LEU A 124 -10.69 12.81 -2.84
N GLU A 125 -12.01 12.90 -2.75
CA GLU A 125 -12.86 13.76 -3.57
C GLU A 125 -12.50 15.24 -3.41
N ASP A 126 -12.02 15.65 -2.23
CA ASP A 126 -11.54 17.00 -1.98
C ASP A 126 -10.34 17.35 -2.88
N PHE A 127 -9.54 16.35 -3.24
CA PHE A 127 -8.35 16.50 -4.09
C PHE A 127 -8.59 16.10 -5.55
N ALA A 128 -9.56 15.26 -5.80
CA ALA A 128 -9.89 14.74 -7.12
C ALA A 128 -11.41 14.83 -7.35
N PRO A 129 -11.95 16.00 -7.74
CA PRO A 129 -13.39 16.21 -7.89
C PRO A 129 -14.02 15.31 -8.98
N ASN A 130 -13.24 14.81 -9.92
CA ASN A 130 -13.68 13.88 -10.98
C ASN A 130 -13.27 12.41 -10.63
N LEU A 131 -13.32 12.04 -9.35
CA LEU A 131 -12.97 10.71 -8.87
C LEU A 131 -14.12 9.73 -9.12
N THR A 132 -13.82 8.64 -9.85
CA THR A 132 -14.65 7.44 -9.91
C THR A 132 -14.09 6.40 -8.95
N ARG A 133 -14.95 5.82 -8.10
CA ARG A 133 -14.57 4.76 -7.16
C ARG A 133 -15.14 3.42 -7.57
N VAL A 134 -14.31 2.39 -7.57
CA VAL A 134 -14.71 0.99 -7.73
C VAL A 134 -14.16 0.19 -6.57
N SER A 135 -15.03 -0.48 -5.84
CA SER A 135 -14.64 -1.38 -4.74
C SER A 135 -14.83 -2.81 -5.19
N ILE A 136 -13.82 -3.64 -4.97
CA ILE A 136 -13.81 -5.06 -5.35
C ILE A 136 -14.06 -5.91 -4.10
N ASP A 137 -15.13 -6.70 -4.13
CA ASP A 137 -15.48 -7.64 -3.06
C ASP A 137 -14.55 -8.86 -3.06
N GLY A 138 -14.18 -9.34 -1.89
CA GLY A 138 -13.34 -10.52 -1.74
C GLY A 138 -11.92 -10.34 -2.31
N ALA A 139 -11.44 -9.10 -2.35
CA ALA A 139 -10.07 -8.75 -2.74
C ALA A 139 -9.43 -7.87 -1.65
N ASP A 140 -8.16 -8.14 -1.38
CA ASP A 140 -7.35 -7.40 -0.44
C ASP A 140 -6.36 -6.44 -1.15
N HIS A 141 -5.22 -6.14 -0.52
CA HIS A 141 -4.17 -5.28 -1.06
C HIS A 141 -3.64 -5.74 -2.42
N TRP A 142 -3.70 -7.04 -2.69
CA TRP A 142 -3.21 -7.66 -3.91
C TRP A 142 -4.32 -7.86 -4.96
N LEU A 143 -5.34 -7.01 -4.95
CA LEU A 143 -6.53 -7.11 -5.79
C LEU A 143 -6.21 -7.35 -7.28
N HIS A 144 -5.16 -6.76 -7.81
CA HIS A 144 -4.75 -6.90 -9.21
C HIS A 144 -4.21 -8.30 -9.55
N HIS A 145 -3.76 -9.06 -8.57
CA HIS A 145 -3.41 -10.48 -8.72
C HIS A 145 -4.58 -11.41 -8.43
N GLN A 146 -5.47 -11.01 -7.53
CA GLN A 146 -6.59 -11.83 -7.09
C GLN A 146 -7.77 -11.76 -8.05
N LYS A 147 -8.00 -10.60 -8.66
CA LYS A 147 -9.18 -10.27 -9.48
C LYS A 147 -8.79 -9.52 -10.77
N PRO A 148 -7.83 -10.03 -11.57
CA PRO A 148 -7.31 -9.29 -12.74
C PRO A 148 -8.41 -8.95 -13.76
N ASP A 149 -9.34 -9.88 -14.02
CA ASP A 149 -10.41 -9.69 -15.00
C ASP A 149 -11.40 -8.61 -14.55
N GLU A 150 -11.80 -8.61 -13.25
CA GLU A 150 -12.71 -7.61 -12.70
C GLU A 150 -12.10 -6.21 -12.76
N ILE A 151 -10.78 -6.10 -12.52
CA ILE A 151 -10.05 -4.84 -12.61
C ILE A 151 -9.93 -4.36 -14.05
N ALA A 152 -9.57 -5.27 -14.98
CA ALA A 152 -9.51 -4.95 -16.40
C ALA A 152 -10.85 -4.45 -16.91
N ASP A 153 -11.94 -5.13 -16.56
CA ASP A 153 -13.30 -4.73 -16.88
C ASP A 153 -13.69 -3.36 -16.29
N ALA A 154 -13.29 -3.10 -15.05
CA ALA A 154 -13.55 -1.80 -14.42
C ALA A 154 -12.82 -0.67 -15.15
N ILE A 155 -11.57 -0.88 -15.55
CA ILE A 155 -10.78 0.09 -16.34
C ILE A 155 -11.42 0.31 -17.70
N LEU A 156 -11.77 -0.77 -18.44
CA LEU A 156 -12.35 -0.68 -19.78
C LEU A 156 -13.72 0.03 -19.79
N ARG A 157 -14.53 -0.17 -18.75
CA ARG A 157 -15.80 0.55 -18.61
C ARG A 157 -15.65 2.03 -18.26
N TRP A 158 -14.52 2.40 -17.65
CA TRP A 158 -14.26 3.77 -17.24
C TRP A 158 -13.65 4.61 -18.38
N LEU A 159 -12.89 3.99 -19.30
CA LEU A 159 -12.30 4.64 -20.49
C LEU A 159 -13.37 5.05 -21.53
#